data_b45a0d0f7ad98cfe01c6879395a11bf8
#
_entry.id   b45a0d0f7ad98cfe01c6879395a11bf8
#
_cell.length_a   1.000
_cell.length_b   1.000
_cell.length_c   1.000
_cell.angle_alpha   90.00
_cell.angle_beta   90.00
_cell.angle_gamma   90.00
#
_symmetry.space_group_name_H-M   'P 1'
#
loop_
_entity.id
_entity.type
_entity.pdbx_description
1 polymer ?
#
loop_
_entity_poly.entity_id
_entity_poly.type
_entity_poly.pdbx_seq_one_letter_code
_entity_poly.pdbx_strand_id
1 'polypeptide(L)'
;SSHDVKMTPQNRTIFFGMDQGSAELNSSNIKGKNPFADKRVRLAMYHALDMDAIQDKVMRGQSVPAGIITAPGVNGHTAERDQRLPYDPELSKKLLAEAGYPDGFELTLDCPNDRYINDEAICVAAIGMFAKIGVTVNLDAKTKSQHFSEVKEGDANGMTSDMYMLGWGVPTFDS
;
A
#
# COMPACT_ATOMS: atom_id res chain seq x y z
N SER A 1 0.08 -39.81 -7.74
CA SER A 1 1.32 -39.09 -8.05
C SER A 1 1.41 -37.89 -7.10
N SER A 2 2.41 -37.90 -6.21
CA SER A 2 2.74 -36.75 -5.38
C SER A 2 3.40 -35.69 -6.25
N HIS A 3 2.84 -34.48 -6.29
CA HIS A 3 3.46 -33.36 -6.97
C HIS A 3 4.21 -32.55 -5.90
N ASP A 4 5.52 -32.43 -6.00
CA ASP A 4 6.31 -31.54 -5.19
C ASP A 4 6.15 -30.11 -5.72
N VAL A 5 5.50 -29.24 -4.95
CA VAL A 5 5.39 -27.81 -5.24
C VAL A 5 6.62 -27.10 -4.64
N LYS A 6 7.53 -26.64 -5.50
CA LYS A 6 8.64 -25.77 -5.08
C LYS A 6 8.22 -24.32 -5.16
N MET A 7 8.27 -23.62 -4.04
CA MET A 7 8.02 -22.19 -3.96
C MET A 7 9.34 -21.44 -3.84
N THR A 8 9.49 -20.36 -4.61
CA THR A 8 10.65 -19.46 -4.52
C THR A 8 10.11 -18.03 -4.41
N PRO A 9 10.59 -17.22 -3.47
CA PRO A 9 10.24 -15.81 -3.39
C PRO A 9 10.60 -15.10 -4.69
N GLN A 10 9.70 -14.24 -5.17
CA GLN A 10 10.01 -13.32 -6.27
C GLN A 10 10.81 -12.14 -5.75
N ASN A 11 11.71 -11.64 -6.60
CA ASN A 11 12.47 -10.43 -6.33
C ASN A 11 11.62 -9.16 -6.61
N ARG A 12 10.44 -9.11 -5.99
CA ARG A 12 9.47 -8.02 -6.16
C ARG A 12 8.75 -7.76 -4.86
N THR A 13 8.72 -6.48 -4.46
CA THR A 13 7.92 -5.99 -3.35
C THR A 13 6.66 -5.33 -3.86
N ILE A 14 5.50 -5.74 -3.34
CA ILE A 14 4.20 -5.11 -3.60
C ILE A 14 3.95 -4.11 -2.48
N PHE A 15 3.51 -2.90 -2.82
CA PHE A 15 3.29 -1.82 -1.86
C PHE A 15 2.11 -0.93 -2.27
N PHE A 16 1.65 -0.13 -1.31
CA PHE A 16 0.73 0.97 -1.58
C PHE A 16 1.51 2.27 -1.69
N GLY A 17 1.37 2.95 -2.83
CA GLY A 17 1.82 4.32 -3.01
C GLY A 17 0.76 5.31 -2.57
N MET A 18 1.17 6.48 -2.10
CA MET A 18 0.30 7.57 -1.64
C MET A 18 0.74 8.86 -2.32
N ASP A 19 -0.19 9.57 -2.92
CA ASP A 19 0.12 10.88 -3.52
C ASP A 19 0.45 11.91 -2.43
N GLN A 20 1.69 12.34 -2.41
CA GLN A 20 2.20 13.34 -1.46
C GLN A 20 2.42 14.70 -2.12
N GLY A 21 2.33 14.76 -3.45
CA GLY A 21 2.73 15.91 -4.24
C GLY A 21 1.58 16.83 -4.62
N SER A 22 0.39 16.32 -4.80
CA SER A 22 -0.78 17.11 -5.15
C SER A 22 -1.18 18.05 -4.00
N ALA A 23 -1.71 19.21 -4.33
CA ALA A 23 -2.22 20.15 -3.32
C ALA A 23 -3.46 19.60 -2.60
N GLU A 24 -4.24 18.76 -3.28
CA GLU A 24 -5.46 18.11 -2.81
C GLU A 24 -5.56 16.72 -3.43
N LEU A 25 -6.15 15.76 -2.74
CA LEU A 25 -6.46 14.45 -3.30
C LEU A 25 -7.74 14.51 -4.15
N ASN A 26 -7.75 13.82 -5.28
CA ASN A 26 -8.84 13.92 -6.26
C ASN A 26 -10.17 13.40 -5.73
N SER A 27 -10.15 12.26 -5.04
CA SER A 27 -11.36 11.56 -4.56
C SER A 27 -11.65 11.77 -3.08
N SER A 28 -10.81 12.54 -2.37
CA SER A 28 -11.00 12.76 -0.93
C SER A 28 -12.15 13.75 -0.64
N ASN A 29 -12.83 13.51 0.49
CA ASN A 29 -13.77 14.46 1.07
C ASN A 29 -13.07 15.67 1.73
N ILE A 30 -11.76 15.62 1.94
CA ILE A 30 -10.96 16.73 2.44
C ILE A 30 -10.64 17.68 1.31
N LYS A 31 -11.06 18.93 1.42
CA LYS A 31 -10.83 19.96 0.40
C LYS A 31 -9.83 21.00 0.85
N GLY A 32 -9.08 21.54 -0.11
CA GLY A 32 -8.07 22.59 0.11
C GLY A 32 -6.75 22.10 0.71
N LYS A 33 -6.57 20.80 0.95
CA LYS A 33 -5.32 20.21 1.45
C LYS A 33 -5.22 18.73 1.13
N ASN A 34 -4.00 18.23 1.09
CA ASN A 34 -3.69 16.83 0.89
C ASN A 34 -3.34 16.16 2.23
N PRO A 35 -4.17 15.22 2.75
CA PRO A 35 -3.84 14.50 3.98
C PRO A 35 -2.50 13.76 3.93
N PHE A 36 -2.12 13.21 2.78
CA PHE A 36 -0.88 12.46 2.62
C PHE A 36 0.39 13.34 2.58
N ALA A 37 0.27 14.66 2.47
CA ALA A 37 1.41 15.56 2.67
C ALA A 37 1.95 15.50 4.12
N ASP A 38 1.09 15.17 5.10
CA ASP A 38 1.49 15.01 6.50
C ASP A 38 2.07 13.60 6.76
N LYS A 39 3.32 13.57 7.24
CA LYS A 39 3.99 12.31 7.59
C LYS A 39 3.22 11.48 8.63
N ARG A 40 2.51 12.13 9.58
CA ARG A 40 1.74 11.45 10.61
C ARG A 40 0.60 10.65 10.00
N VAL A 41 -0.06 11.18 8.98
CA VAL A 41 -1.11 10.47 8.23
C VAL A 41 -0.53 9.24 7.54
N ARG A 42 0.61 9.37 6.84
CA ARG A 42 1.25 8.24 6.17
C ARG A 42 1.70 7.15 7.16
N LEU A 43 2.22 7.54 8.34
CA LEU A 43 2.54 6.60 9.41
C LEU A 43 1.29 5.93 9.98
N ALA A 44 0.18 6.65 10.13
CA ALA A 44 -1.09 6.08 10.55
C ALA A 44 -1.57 4.99 9.58
N MET A 45 -1.52 5.26 8.26
CA MET A 45 -1.86 4.26 7.24
C MET A 45 -0.92 3.04 7.33
N TYR A 46 0.36 3.24 7.59
CA TYR A 46 1.34 2.16 7.72
C TYR A 46 1.03 1.26 8.93
N HIS A 47 0.83 1.86 10.12
CA HIS A 47 0.52 1.14 11.35
C HIS A 47 -0.83 0.45 11.36
N ALA A 48 -1.76 0.87 10.48
CA ALA A 48 -3.07 0.25 10.32
C ALA A 48 -3.02 -1.12 9.62
N LEU A 49 -1.95 -1.45 8.90
CA LEU A 49 -1.83 -2.66 8.11
C LEU A 49 -1.25 -3.82 8.91
N ASP A 50 -2.11 -4.82 9.21
CA ASP A 50 -1.73 -6.11 9.77
C ASP A 50 -1.19 -7.03 8.66
N MET A 51 0.11 -6.97 8.45
CA MET A 51 0.76 -7.73 7.37
C MET A 51 0.83 -9.22 7.67
N ASP A 52 0.84 -9.61 8.95
CA ASP A 52 0.81 -11.03 9.34
C ASP A 52 -0.56 -11.63 9.01
N ALA A 53 -1.64 -10.88 9.25
CA ALA A 53 -2.98 -11.30 8.84
C ALA A 53 -3.13 -11.37 7.31
N ILE A 54 -2.52 -10.46 6.54
CA ILE A 54 -2.49 -10.54 5.07
C ILE A 54 -1.71 -11.76 4.62
N GLN A 55 -0.52 -12.00 5.17
CA GLN A 55 0.31 -13.17 4.87
C GLN A 55 -0.45 -14.48 5.12
N ASP A 56 -1.06 -14.61 6.30
CA ASP A 56 -1.73 -15.86 6.71
C ASP A 56 -3.04 -16.08 5.94
N LYS A 57 -3.96 -15.09 5.96
CA LYS A 57 -5.34 -15.26 5.49
C LYS A 57 -5.52 -15.00 4.00
N VAL A 58 -4.80 -14.02 3.43
CA VAL A 58 -4.92 -13.66 2.01
C VAL A 58 -3.90 -14.43 1.18
N MET A 59 -2.65 -14.45 1.62
CA MET A 59 -1.55 -15.07 0.88
C MET A 59 -1.29 -16.52 1.25
N ARG A 60 -1.99 -17.08 2.24
CA ARG A 60 -1.86 -18.48 2.69
C ARG A 60 -0.42 -18.88 3.01
N GLY A 61 0.33 -17.99 3.65
CA GLY A 61 1.74 -18.16 3.97
C GLY A 61 2.70 -18.02 2.78
N GLN A 62 2.22 -17.63 1.59
CA GLN A 62 3.03 -17.56 0.36
C GLN A 62 3.57 -16.16 0.07
N SER A 63 3.76 -15.35 1.09
CA SER A 63 4.39 -14.03 0.99
C SER A 63 5.31 -13.79 2.18
N VAL A 64 6.16 -12.79 2.06
CA VAL A 64 7.02 -12.33 3.16
C VAL A 64 6.72 -10.85 3.39
N PRO A 65 6.26 -10.46 4.59
CA PRO A 65 6.11 -9.04 4.92
C PRO A 65 7.44 -8.30 4.78
N ALA A 66 7.45 -7.22 4.01
CA ALA A 66 8.66 -6.42 3.77
C ALA A 66 8.56 -5.05 4.45
N GLY A 67 9.66 -4.57 5.00
CA GLY A 67 9.78 -3.22 5.60
C GLY A 67 10.27 -2.18 4.60
N ILE A 68 10.93 -2.62 3.52
CA ILE A 68 11.47 -1.76 2.44
C ILE A 68 11.12 -2.32 1.06
N ILE A 69 11.22 -1.46 0.06
CA ILE A 69 10.94 -1.86 -1.35
C ILE A 69 12.02 -2.79 -1.91
N THR A 70 13.27 -2.65 -1.46
CA THR A 70 14.39 -3.46 -1.92
C THR A 70 14.28 -4.88 -1.37
N ALA A 71 14.06 -5.85 -2.26
CA ALA A 71 13.87 -7.24 -1.88
C ALA A 71 15.17 -7.93 -1.40
N PRO A 72 15.09 -9.01 -0.59
CA PRO A 72 16.26 -9.80 -0.21
C PRO A 72 17.06 -10.28 -1.44
N GLY A 73 18.38 -10.18 -1.35
CA GLY A 73 19.31 -10.55 -2.44
C GLY A 73 19.61 -9.42 -3.44
N VAL A 74 18.98 -8.26 -3.28
CA VAL A 74 19.29 -7.04 -4.05
C VAL A 74 20.27 -6.17 -3.25
N ASN A 75 21.22 -5.54 -3.92
CA ASN A 75 22.13 -4.59 -3.28
C ASN A 75 21.34 -3.47 -2.57
N GLY A 76 21.77 -3.12 -1.37
CA GLY A 76 21.09 -2.16 -0.52
C GLY A 76 20.06 -2.77 0.44
N HIS A 77 19.67 -4.05 0.27
CA HIS A 77 18.87 -4.76 1.27
C HIS A 77 19.72 -5.14 2.48
N THR A 78 19.21 -4.88 3.67
CA THR A 78 19.74 -5.43 4.92
C THR A 78 18.55 -5.82 5.82
N ALA A 79 18.72 -6.89 6.60
CA ALA A 79 17.68 -7.33 7.55
C ALA A 79 17.34 -6.24 8.59
N GLU A 80 18.27 -5.35 8.93
CA GLU A 80 18.03 -4.23 9.82
C GLU A 80 17.08 -3.19 9.19
N ARG A 81 17.28 -2.88 7.91
CA ARG A 81 16.43 -1.93 7.18
C ARG A 81 15.06 -2.52 6.83
N ASP A 82 14.99 -3.84 6.65
CA ASP A 82 13.76 -4.55 6.29
C ASP A 82 12.88 -4.89 7.51
N GLN A 83 13.04 -4.15 8.60
CA GLN A 83 12.17 -4.28 9.76
C GLN A 83 10.95 -3.41 9.60
N ARG A 84 9.77 -4.02 9.66
CA ARG A 84 8.51 -3.30 9.67
C ARG A 84 8.25 -2.63 11.01
N LEU A 85 7.63 -1.45 10.95
CA LEU A 85 6.98 -0.89 12.12
C LEU A 85 5.78 -1.77 12.51
N PRO A 86 5.45 -1.88 13.81
CA PRO A 86 4.40 -2.78 14.29
C PRO A 86 3.01 -2.36 13.80
N TYR A 87 2.13 -3.34 13.64
CA TYR A 87 0.70 -3.11 13.53
C TYR A 87 0.18 -2.50 14.84
N ASP A 88 -0.37 -1.30 14.77
CA ASP A 88 -0.91 -0.58 15.93
C ASP A 88 -2.02 0.39 15.49
N PRO A 89 -3.28 -0.09 15.42
CA PRO A 89 -4.40 0.74 14.99
C PRO A 89 -4.73 1.85 16.00
N GLU A 90 -4.38 1.71 17.27
CA GLU A 90 -4.63 2.78 18.26
C GLU A 90 -3.63 3.92 18.08
N LEU A 91 -2.35 3.60 17.80
CA LEU A 91 -1.38 4.61 17.40
C LEU A 91 -1.81 5.29 16.09
N SER A 92 -2.35 4.53 15.13
CA SER A 92 -2.87 5.08 13.87
C SER A 92 -3.96 6.14 14.12
N LYS A 93 -4.96 5.84 14.95
CA LYS A 93 -6.02 6.79 15.32
C LYS A 93 -5.45 8.04 16.00
N LYS A 94 -4.51 7.85 16.91
CA LYS A 94 -3.83 8.97 17.61
C LYS A 94 -3.10 9.87 16.60
N LEU A 95 -2.33 9.30 15.68
CA LEU A 95 -1.60 10.05 14.65
C LEU A 95 -2.54 10.81 13.71
N LEU A 96 -3.68 10.20 13.33
CA LEU A 96 -4.71 10.88 12.53
C LEU A 96 -5.30 12.07 13.30
N ALA A 97 -5.64 11.90 14.56
CA ALA A 97 -6.17 12.98 15.39
C ALA A 97 -5.18 14.13 15.55
N GLU A 98 -3.90 13.82 15.81
CA GLU A 98 -2.83 14.82 15.91
C GLU A 98 -2.56 15.54 14.57
N ALA A 99 -2.83 14.88 13.45
CA ALA A 99 -2.75 15.49 12.11
C ALA A 99 -3.98 16.32 11.74
N GLY A 100 -5.03 16.35 12.60
CA GLY A 100 -6.26 17.10 12.38
C GLY A 100 -7.38 16.31 11.71
N TYR A 101 -7.30 14.97 11.71
CA TYR A 101 -8.31 14.06 11.15
C TYR A 101 -8.84 13.07 12.21
N PRO A 102 -9.41 13.53 13.34
CA PRO A 102 -9.89 12.65 14.41
C PRO A 102 -11.02 11.71 13.96
N ASP A 103 -11.81 12.13 12.98
CA ASP A 103 -12.90 11.35 12.39
C ASP A 103 -12.49 10.61 11.10
N GLY A 104 -11.19 10.63 10.77
CA GLY A 104 -10.67 10.07 9.52
C GLY A 104 -11.01 10.91 8.28
N PHE A 105 -11.00 10.27 7.13
CA PHE A 105 -11.32 10.88 5.83
C PHE A 105 -11.62 9.80 4.79
N GLU A 106 -12.06 10.23 3.60
CA GLU A 106 -12.35 9.35 2.48
C GLU A 106 -11.33 9.51 1.35
N LEU A 107 -11.05 8.42 0.65
CA LEU A 107 -10.22 8.41 -0.56
C LEU A 107 -10.50 7.16 -1.42
N THR A 108 -9.88 7.10 -2.61
CA THR A 108 -9.92 5.94 -3.48
C THR A 108 -8.57 5.22 -3.51
N LEU A 109 -8.61 3.89 -3.51
CA LEU A 109 -7.47 3.01 -3.76
C LEU A 109 -7.59 2.38 -5.14
N ASP A 110 -6.68 2.75 -6.04
CA ASP A 110 -6.51 2.13 -7.35
C ASP A 110 -5.77 0.80 -7.22
N CYS A 111 -6.41 -0.28 -7.64
CA CYS A 111 -5.90 -1.63 -7.48
C CYS A 111 -6.00 -2.41 -8.79
N PRO A 112 -4.93 -3.09 -9.26
CA PRO A 112 -5.07 -4.04 -10.34
C PRO A 112 -5.80 -5.30 -9.84
N ASN A 113 -6.47 -6.02 -10.75
CA ASN A 113 -7.14 -7.29 -10.44
C ASN A 113 -6.65 -8.47 -11.28
N ASP A 114 -5.63 -8.27 -12.11
CA ASP A 114 -5.05 -9.28 -12.99
C ASP A 114 -3.52 -9.17 -13.15
N ARG A 115 -2.84 -8.54 -12.18
CA ARG A 115 -1.41 -8.25 -12.27
C ARG A 115 -0.56 -9.00 -11.28
N TYR A 116 -0.95 -9.06 -10.03
CA TYR A 116 -0.21 -9.70 -8.94
C TYR A 116 -1.05 -10.82 -8.32
N ILE A 117 -0.39 -11.73 -7.61
CA ILE A 117 -1.09 -12.80 -6.90
C ILE A 117 -1.98 -12.18 -5.82
N ASN A 118 -3.28 -12.45 -5.89
CA ASN A 118 -4.30 -11.97 -4.94
C ASN A 118 -4.35 -10.44 -4.77
N ASP A 119 -4.00 -9.67 -5.80
CA ASP A 119 -3.94 -8.21 -5.75
C ASP A 119 -5.22 -7.58 -5.22
N GLU A 120 -6.37 -7.84 -5.82
CA GLU A 120 -7.66 -7.32 -5.36
C GLU A 120 -7.99 -7.77 -3.92
N ALA A 121 -7.71 -9.03 -3.57
CA ALA A 121 -7.96 -9.54 -2.22
C ALA A 121 -7.08 -8.85 -1.16
N ILE A 122 -5.83 -8.49 -1.50
CA ILE A 122 -4.95 -7.69 -0.64
C ILE A 122 -5.54 -6.29 -0.44
N CYS A 123 -6.01 -5.64 -1.52
CA CYS A 123 -6.64 -4.33 -1.45
C CYS A 123 -7.89 -4.36 -0.57
N VAL A 124 -8.78 -5.34 -0.73
CA VAL A 124 -9.99 -5.51 0.08
C VAL A 124 -9.64 -5.69 1.56
N ALA A 125 -8.62 -6.51 1.87
CA ALA A 125 -8.16 -6.69 3.25
C ALA A 125 -7.63 -5.38 3.86
N ALA A 126 -6.82 -4.63 3.09
CA ALA A 126 -6.28 -3.34 3.53
C ALA A 126 -7.39 -2.31 3.79
N ILE A 127 -8.40 -2.23 2.92
CA ILE A 127 -9.58 -1.36 3.09
C ILE A 127 -10.29 -1.65 4.42
N GLY A 128 -10.49 -2.93 4.75
CA GLY A 128 -11.07 -3.33 6.02
C GLY A 128 -10.22 -2.94 7.24
N MET A 129 -8.91 -2.86 7.08
CA MET A 129 -7.99 -2.39 8.12
C MET A 129 -8.02 -0.87 8.26
N PHE A 130 -8.04 -0.12 7.16
CA PHE A 130 -8.17 1.33 7.18
C PHE A 130 -9.49 1.81 7.78
N ALA A 131 -10.58 1.08 7.53
CA ALA A 131 -11.88 1.38 8.14
C ALA A 131 -11.84 1.35 9.69
N LYS A 132 -11.00 0.47 10.28
CA LYS A 132 -10.83 0.39 11.76
C LYS A 132 -10.22 1.64 12.37
N ILE A 133 -9.50 2.42 11.59
CA ILE A 133 -8.89 3.68 12.02
C ILE A 133 -9.66 4.92 11.57
N GLY A 134 -10.86 4.75 11.01
CA GLY A 134 -11.74 5.83 10.56
C GLY A 134 -11.49 6.30 9.12
N VAL A 135 -10.57 5.69 8.38
CA VAL A 135 -10.33 6.05 6.97
C VAL A 135 -11.20 5.18 6.07
N THR A 136 -12.12 5.82 5.36
CA THR A 136 -12.97 5.18 4.36
C THR A 136 -12.24 5.13 3.02
N VAL A 137 -11.98 3.93 2.54
CA VAL A 137 -11.28 3.73 1.26
C VAL A 137 -12.21 3.06 0.27
N ASN A 138 -12.48 3.73 -0.86
CA ASN A 138 -13.24 3.20 -1.96
C ASN A 138 -12.31 2.40 -2.88
N LEU A 139 -12.66 1.14 -3.19
CA LEU A 139 -11.88 0.33 -4.10
C LEU A 139 -12.21 0.68 -5.55
N ASP A 140 -11.20 1.00 -6.33
CA ASP A 140 -11.26 1.07 -7.77
C ASP A 140 -10.39 -0.06 -8.37
N ALA A 141 -11.01 -1.24 -8.53
CA ALA A 141 -10.35 -2.43 -9.07
C ALA A 141 -10.50 -2.47 -10.59
N LYS A 142 -9.39 -2.57 -11.30
CA LYS A 142 -9.33 -2.52 -12.75
C LYS A 142 -8.27 -3.43 -13.34
N THR A 143 -8.34 -3.66 -14.65
CA THR A 143 -7.31 -4.44 -15.34
C THR A 143 -5.94 -3.75 -15.25
N LYS A 144 -4.87 -4.55 -15.33
CA LYS A 144 -3.49 -4.02 -15.31
C LYS A 144 -3.25 -2.91 -16.35
N SER A 145 -3.88 -3.02 -17.51
CA SER A 145 -3.70 -2.03 -18.58
C SER A 145 -4.28 -0.67 -18.20
N GLN A 146 -5.49 -0.65 -17.65
CA GLN A 146 -6.14 0.54 -17.14
C GLN A 146 -5.39 1.11 -15.94
N HIS A 147 -5.08 0.24 -14.96
CA HIS A 147 -4.34 0.63 -13.75
C HIS A 147 -3.01 1.30 -14.06
N PHE A 148 -2.18 0.71 -14.94
CA PHE A 148 -0.88 1.30 -15.28
C PHE A 148 -0.98 2.54 -16.17
N SER A 149 -2.05 2.69 -16.95
CA SER A 149 -2.30 3.96 -17.65
C SER A 149 -2.51 5.08 -16.64
N GLU A 150 -3.44 4.89 -15.72
CA GLU A 150 -3.83 5.92 -14.74
C GLU A 150 -2.75 6.24 -13.70
N VAL A 151 -2.07 5.22 -13.13
CA VAL A 151 -0.99 5.43 -12.15
C VAL A 151 0.21 6.16 -12.75
N LYS A 152 0.43 6.08 -14.07
CA LYS A 152 1.49 6.81 -14.77
C LYS A 152 1.11 8.21 -15.20
N GLU A 153 -0.18 8.48 -15.27
CA GLU A 153 -0.68 9.79 -15.65
C GLU A 153 -0.61 10.72 -14.44
N GLY A 154 0.42 11.56 -14.42
CA GLY A 154 0.49 12.73 -13.57
C GLY A 154 0.62 13.95 -14.48
N ASP A 155 0.01 15.05 -14.11
CA ASP A 155 0.16 16.33 -14.78
C ASP A 155 0.81 17.36 -13.84
N ALA A 156 0.85 18.62 -14.26
CA ALA A 156 1.39 19.73 -13.46
C ALA A 156 0.62 19.94 -12.12
N ASN A 157 -0.56 19.34 -11.95
CA ASN A 157 -1.40 19.46 -10.75
C ASN A 157 -1.24 18.27 -9.79
N GLY A 158 -0.54 17.21 -10.19
CA GLY A 158 -0.28 16.03 -9.37
C GLY A 158 -0.62 14.71 -10.04
N MET A 159 -0.78 13.66 -9.23
CA MET A 159 -1.14 12.31 -9.69
C MET A 159 -2.67 12.19 -9.84
N THR A 160 -3.10 11.32 -10.75
CA THR A 160 -4.52 10.99 -10.91
C THR A 160 -5.04 10.05 -9.82
N SER A 161 -4.16 9.26 -9.23
CA SER A 161 -4.46 8.28 -8.18
C SER A 161 -4.08 8.83 -6.81
N ASP A 162 -5.03 8.86 -5.86
CA ASP A 162 -4.77 9.27 -4.47
C ASP A 162 -3.90 8.25 -3.73
N MET A 163 -4.27 6.98 -3.87
CA MET A 163 -3.55 5.82 -3.35
C MET A 163 -3.62 4.69 -4.37
N TYR A 164 -2.55 3.93 -4.52
CA TYR A 164 -2.48 2.88 -5.54
C TYR A 164 -1.61 1.70 -5.10
N MET A 165 -1.93 0.50 -5.60
CA MET A 165 -1.07 -0.67 -5.47
C MET A 165 -0.06 -0.72 -6.61
N LEU A 166 1.21 -0.95 -6.28
CA LEU A 166 2.26 -1.16 -7.27
C LEU A 166 3.22 -2.26 -6.80
N GLY A 167 3.90 -2.89 -7.75
CA GLY A 167 4.98 -3.82 -7.48
C GLY A 167 6.28 -3.33 -8.09
N TRP A 168 7.32 -3.26 -7.29
CA TRP A 168 8.66 -2.93 -7.72
C TRP A 168 9.57 -4.15 -7.69
N GLY A 169 10.23 -4.43 -8.79
CA GLY A 169 11.29 -5.43 -8.87
C GLY A 169 12.42 -4.86 -9.72
N VAL A 170 13.63 -4.92 -9.21
CA VAL A 170 14.81 -4.42 -9.93
C VAL A 170 15.18 -5.37 -11.06
N PRO A 171 15.43 -4.88 -12.27
CA PRO A 171 15.87 -5.71 -13.41
C PRO A 171 17.34 -6.17 -13.27
N THR A 172 18.10 -5.46 -12.46
CA THR A 172 19.47 -5.78 -12.07
C THR A 172 19.49 -6.02 -10.56
N PHE A 173 20.44 -6.78 -10.01
CA PHE A 173 20.56 -6.97 -8.57
C PHE A 173 21.13 -5.73 -7.83
N ASP A 174 20.98 -4.57 -8.42
CA ASP A 174 21.42 -3.27 -7.91
C ASP A 174 20.22 -2.36 -7.67
N SER A 175 20.18 -1.67 -6.53
CA SER A 175 19.07 -0.80 -6.10
C SER A 175 19.32 0.66 -6.42
#